data_9c767b5ebe829951c7851c13025f894d
#
_entry.id   9c767b5ebe829951c7851c13025f894d
#
_cell.length_a   1.000
_cell.length_b   1.000
_cell.length_c   1.000
_cell.angle_alpha   90.00
_cell.angle_beta   90.00
_cell.angle_gamma   90.00
#
_symmetry.space_group_name_H-M   'P 1'
#
loop_
_entity.id
_entity.type
_entity.pdbx_description
1 polymer ?
#
loop_
_entity_poly.entity_id
_entity_poly.type
_entity_poly.pdbx_seq_one_letter_code
_entity_poly.pdbx_strand_id
1 'polypeptide(L)' 'MNRNEKVWLYCRVARDDKTALENQEKRLIDFAERKGYAIAGVSKDTGSGLTMERPGWKEVEQAITAHQVGAVL' A
#
# COMPACT_ATOMS: atom_id res chain seq x y z
N MET A 1 17.83 5.40 15.03
CA MET A 1 16.41 5.12 14.80
C MET A 1 15.93 5.88 13.56
N ASN A 2 15.44 5.19 12.59
CA ASN A 2 15.11 5.81 11.32
C ASN A 2 13.63 6.18 11.26
N ARG A 3 13.31 7.41 11.66
CA ARG A 3 11.93 7.89 11.69
C ARG A 3 11.38 8.24 10.32
N ASN A 4 12.27 8.31 9.33
CA ASN A 4 11.87 8.70 7.98
C ASN A 4 11.93 7.52 7.02
N GLU A 5 11.76 6.31 7.53
CA GLU A 5 11.73 5.15 6.69
C GLU A 5 10.56 5.29 5.71
N LYS A 6 10.86 5.09 4.44
CA LYS A 6 9.84 5.18 3.41
C LYS A 6 9.09 3.87 3.30
N VAL A 7 7.78 3.96 3.27
CA VAL A 7 6.91 2.79 3.16
C VAL A 7 5.96 2.96 1.99
N TRP A 8 5.53 1.84 1.46
CA TRP A 8 4.51 1.80 0.43
C TRP A 8 3.27 1.18 1.03
N LEU A 9 2.12 1.80 0.83
CA LEU A 9 0.86 1.28 1.34
C LEU A 9 0.19 0.47 0.24
N TYR A 10 -0.23 -0.74 0.58
CA TYR A 10 -0.92 -1.60 -0.35
C TYR A 10 -2.27 -2.00 0.22
N CYS A 11 -3.33 -1.68 -0.52
CA CYS A 11 -4.70 -1.96 -0.11
C CYS A 11 -5.34 -2.88 -1.12
N ARG A 12 -6.06 -3.88 -0.66
CA ARG A 12 -6.76 -4.80 -1.53
C ARG A 12 -8.11 -5.17 -0.93
N VAL A 13 -9.14 -5.15 -1.75
CA VAL A 13 -10.46 -5.61 -1.36
C VAL A 13 -10.96 -6.60 -2.41
N ALA A 14 -11.80 -7.54 -1.98
CA ALA A 14 -12.25 -8.62 -2.86
C ALA A 14 -13.24 -8.16 -3.93
N ARG A 15 -13.89 -7.04 -3.70
CA ARG A 15 -14.89 -6.52 -4.63
C ARG A 15 -14.64 -5.04 -4.84
N ASP A 16 -15.35 -4.47 -5.79
CA ASP A 16 -15.28 -3.04 -6.05
C ASP A 16 -16.01 -2.28 -4.95
N ASP A 17 -15.50 -2.36 -3.76
CA ASP A 17 -16.06 -1.69 -2.59
C ASP A 17 -15.18 -0.51 -2.23
N LYS A 18 -15.53 0.65 -2.75
CA LYS A 18 -14.74 1.85 -2.55
C LYS A 18 -14.68 2.27 -1.09
N THR A 19 -15.77 2.06 -0.35
CA THR A 19 -15.80 2.44 1.06
C THR A 19 -14.82 1.63 1.88
N ALA A 20 -14.81 0.31 1.66
CA ALA A 20 -13.86 -0.56 2.36
C ALA A 20 -12.42 -0.21 2.00
N LEU A 21 -12.18 0.08 0.72
CA LEU A 21 -10.85 0.42 0.25
C LEU A 21 -10.37 1.73 0.87
N GLU A 22 -11.23 2.73 0.91
CA GLU A 22 -10.91 4.01 1.52
C GLU A 22 -10.64 3.88 3.01
N ASN A 23 -11.43 3.09 3.71
CA ASN A 23 -11.23 2.85 5.14
C ASN A 23 -9.91 2.15 5.40
N GLN A 24 -9.55 1.18 4.57
CA GLN A 24 -8.28 0.49 4.70
C GLN A 24 -7.12 1.46 4.47
N GLU A 25 -7.23 2.28 3.47
CA GLU A 25 -6.20 3.28 3.17
C GLU A 25 -6.00 4.24 4.34
N LYS A 26 -7.10 4.76 4.90
CA LYS A 26 -7.02 5.66 6.03
C LYS A 26 -6.32 5.03 7.22
N ARG A 27 -6.64 3.76 7.49
CA ARG A 27 -6.02 3.06 8.61
C ARG A 27 -4.52 2.91 8.41
N LEU A 28 -4.10 2.61 7.20
CA LEU A 28 -2.69 2.46 6.90
C LEU A 28 -1.96 3.80 6.97
N ILE A 29 -2.58 4.86 6.48
CA ILE A 29 -2.00 6.20 6.56
C ILE A 29 -1.84 6.60 8.02
N ASP A 30 -2.87 6.41 8.82
CA ASP A 30 -2.83 6.72 10.23
C ASP A 30 -1.73 5.94 10.94
N PHE A 31 -1.63 4.66 10.64
CA PHE A 31 -0.58 3.81 11.22
C PHE A 31 0.81 4.33 10.85
N ALA A 32 1.02 4.64 9.58
CA ALA A 32 2.31 5.14 9.12
C ALA A 32 2.69 6.45 9.80
N GLU A 33 1.71 7.34 9.93
CA GLU A 33 1.95 8.62 10.59
C GLU A 33 2.31 8.46 12.06
N ARG A 34 1.63 7.56 12.75
CA ARG A 34 1.92 7.29 14.15
C ARG A 34 3.31 6.73 14.36
N LYS A 35 3.79 5.95 13.40
CA LYS A 35 5.13 5.38 13.47
C LYS A 35 6.20 6.31 12.93
N GLY A 36 5.82 7.44 12.37
CA GLY A 36 6.78 8.37 11.80
C GLY A 36 7.34 7.95 10.47
N TYR A 37 6.67 7.07 9.75
CA TYR A 37 7.10 6.64 8.44
C TYR A 37 6.74 7.68 7.38
N ALA A 38 7.56 7.76 6.35
CA ALA A 38 7.27 8.58 5.19
C ALA A 38 6.56 7.71 4.15
N ILE A 39 5.41 8.16 3.67
CA ILE A 39 4.65 7.42 2.69
C ILE A 39 5.18 7.74 1.30
N ALA A 40 5.80 6.76 0.65
CA ALA A 40 6.34 6.93 -0.70
C ALA A 40 5.26 6.77 -1.76
N GLY A 41 4.26 5.95 -1.49
CA GLY A 41 3.17 5.77 -2.43
C GLY A 41 2.10 4.86 -1.88
N VAL A 42 0.98 4.79 -2.58
CA VAL A 42 -0.15 3.95 -2.22
C VAL A 42 -0.62 3.21 -3.46
N SER A 43 -0.80 1.91 -3.33
CA SER A 43 -1.35 1.09 -4.40
C SER A 43 -2.63 0.41 -3.92
N LYS A 44 -3.59 0.30 -4.82
CA LYS A 44 -4.90 -0.28 -4.51
C LYS A 44 -5.29 -1.28 -5.58
N ASP A 45 -5.74 -2.44 -5.14
CA ASP A 45 -6.26 -3.46 -6.05
C ASP A 45 -7.63 -3.90 -5.61
N THR A 46 -8.49 -4.15 -6.58
CA THR A 46 -9.80 -4.74 -6.32
C THR A 46 -9.94 -5.96 -7.22
N GLY A 47 -10.66 -6.96 -6.74
CA GLY A 47 -10.87 -8.13 -7.56
C GLY A 47 -11.41 -9.29 -6.78
N SER A 48 -11.93 -10.27 -7.50
CA SER A 48 -12.55 -11.45 -6.91
C SER A 48 -11.53 -12.49 -6.44
N GLY A 49 -10.27 -12.27 -6.69
CA GLY A 49 -9.24 -13.27 -6.39
C GLY A 49 -9.08 -14.31 -7.47
N LEU A 50 -9.94 -14.32 -8.47
CA LEU A 50 -9.83 -15.24 -9.60
C LEU A 50 -8.89 -14.75 -10.67
N THR A 51 -8.54 -13.47 -10.61
CA THR A 51 -7.60 -12.91 -11.57
C THR A 51 -6.23 -12.77 -10.94
N MET A 52 -5.22 -13.10 -11.71
CA MET A 52 -3.83 -13.01 -11.28
C MET A 52 -3.25 -11.61 -11.48
N GLU A 53 -3.97 -10.77 -12.17
CA GLU A 53 -3.49 -9.42 -12.44
C GLU A 53 -3.69 -8.53 -11.23
N ARG A 54 -2.59 -7.92 -10.78
CA ARG A 54 -2.60 -6.99 -9.66
C ARG A 54 -1.74 -5.79 -10.01
N PRO A 55 -2.29 -4.86 -10.79
CA PRO A 55 -1.48 -3.71 -11.21
C PRO A 55 -0.94 -2.89 -10.03
N GLY A 56 -1.71 -2.80 -8.93
CA GLY A 56 -1.21 -2.12 -7.74
C GLY A 56 -0.02 -2.83 -7.12
N TRP A 57 -0.05 -4.15 -7.10
CA TRP A 57 1.07 -4.92 -6.60
C TRP A 57 2.32 -4.77 -7.45
N LYS A 58 2.14 -4.63 -8.76
CA LYS A 58 3.29 -4.39 -9.65
C LYS A 58 3.99 -3.08 -9.31
N GLU A 59 3.23 -2.07 -8.93
CA GLU A 59 3.83 -0.81 -8.48
C GLU A 59 4.67 -1.01 -7.23
N VAL A 60 4.16 -1.82 -6.30
CA VAL A 60 4.90 -2.14 -5.08
C VAL A 60 6.21 -2.85 -5.42
N GLU A 61 6.15 -3.84 -6.30
CA GLU A 61 7.34 -4.57 -6.71
C GLU A 61 8.39 -3.64 -7.34
N GLN A 62 7.93 -2.72 -8.17
CA GLN A 62 8.83 -1.76 -8.80
C GLN A 62 9.48 -0.84 -7.76
N ALA A 63 8.72 -0.41 -6.77
CA ALA A 63 9.25 0.43 -5.71
C ALA A 63 10.31 -0.30 -4.90
N ILE A 64 10.09 -1.56 -4.61
CA ILE A 64 11.04 -2.39 -3.88
C ILE A 64 12.31 -2.59 -4.70
N THR A 65 12.14 -2.92 -5.98
CA THR A 65 13.27 -3.16 -6.88
C THR A 65 14.12 -1.90 -7.05
N ALA A 66 13.47 -0.74 -7.09
CA ALA A 66 14.16 0.53 -7.22
C ALA A 66 14.70 1.08 -5.90
N HIS A 67 14.54 0.32 -4.82
CA HIS A 67 14.98 0.73 -3.47
C HIS A 67 14.34 2.04 -3.02
N GLN A 68 13.10 2.28 -3.46
CA GLN A 68 12.38 3.50 -3.09
C GLN A 68 11.72 3.38 -1.72
N VAL A 69 11.53 2.18 -1.23
CA VAL A 69 10.90 1.95 0.06
C VAL A 69 11.63 0.88 0.84
N GLY A 70 11.54 0.96 2.15
CA GLY A 70 12.14 -0.04 3.04
C GLY A 70 11.13 -1.07 3.53
N ALA A 71 9.83 -0.78 3.40
CA ALA A 71 8.80 -1.69 3.87
C ALA A 71 7.49 -1.43 3.13
N VAL A 72 6.60 -2.42 3.19
CA VAL A 72 5.25 -2.35 2.64
C VAL A 72 4.28 -2.63 3.78
N LEU A 73 3.28 -1.79 3.89
CA LEU A 73 2.26 -1.96 4.93
C LEU A 73 0.97 -2.52 4.38
#